data_9f5adb018a89d1c8a9bb59343afe6330
#
_entry.id   9f5adb018a89d1c8a9bb59343afe6330
#
_cell.length_a   1.000
_cell.length_b   1.000
_cell.length_c   1.000
_cell.angle_alpha   90.00
_cell.angle_beta   90.00
_cell.angle_gamma   90.00
#
_symmetry.space_group_name_H-M   'P 1'
#
loop_
_entity.id
_entity.type
_entity.pdbx_description
1 polymer ?
#
loop_
_entity_poly.entity_id
_entity_poly.type
_entity_poly.pdbx_seq_one_letter_code
_entity_poly.pdbx_strand_id
1 'polypeptide(L)'
;PNVLVCSFEREFLEVPQECLILTMKANQKYFPLLDASGRLTNKFLVVSNISPDDASAVIEGNERVVRPRLADAKFFFDQDRKKSLASRVPGLAKVVYHNKLGTQGERIERVRAIAKVIAAQLGSDHLAHQADTAARLAKADLLTDMVGEFPELQGIMGGYYARHDQLGDDVASAIEDHYRP
;
A
#
# COMPACT_ATOMS: atom_id res chain seq x y z
N PRO A 1 0.73 12.41 31.38
CA PRO A 1 1.41 12.17 30.11
C PRO A 1 1.50 13.47 29.32
N ASN A 2 2.64 13.71 28.70
CA ASN A 2 2.88 14.84 27.82
C ASN A 2 2.72 14.40 26.36
N VAL A 3 2.13 15.28 25.55
CA VAL A 3 2.06 15.10 24.11
C VAL A 3 3.16 15.96 23.46
N LEU A 4 4.06 15.32 22.74
CA LEU A 4 5.16 15.97 22.06
C LEU A 4 4.96 15.92 20.55
N VAL A 5 5.30 17.00 19.86
CA VAL A 5 5.27 17.08 18.40
C VAL A 5 6.67 16.78 17.89
N CYS A 6 6.78 15.74 17.07
CA CYS A 6 7.99 15.35 16.38
C CYS A 6 7.82 15.51 14.86
N SER A 7 8.93 15.51 14.14
CA SER A 7 8.94 15.65 12.67
C SER A 7 9.85 14.61 12.01
N PHE A 8 9.68 14.46 10.71
CA PHE A 8 10.57 13.69 9.86
C PHE A 8 10.84 14.43 8.55
N GLU A 9 11.81 13.97 7.78
CA GLU A 9 12.23 14.61 6.55
C GLU A 9 11.11 14.53 5.50
N ARG A 10 10.82 15.65 4.82
CA ARG A 10 9.72 15.76 3.85
C ARG A 10 9.86 14.83 2.65
N GLU A 11 11.06 14.39 2.33
CA GLU A 11 11.31 13.45 1.23
C GLU A 11 10.56 12.12 1.38
N PHE A 12 10.29 11.69 2.61
CA PHE A 12 9.51 10.47 2.85
C PHE A 12 8.05 10.61 2.42
N LEU A 13 7.52 11.82 2.27
CA LEU A 13 6.14 12.05 1.79
C LEU A 13 5.94 11.67 0.31
N GLU A 14 6.99 11.30 -0.41
CA GLU A 14 6.90 10.69 -1.74
C GLU A 14 6.36 9.25 -1.69
N VAL A 15 6.48 8.59 -0.54
CA VAL A 15 5.91 7.25 -0.30
C VAL A 15 4.41 7.41 -0.03
N PRO A 16 3.56 6.49 -0.52
CA PRO A 16 2.13 6.52 -0.20
C PRO A 16 1.88 6.68 1.30
N GLN A 17 1.00 7.61 1.65
CA GLN A 17 0.78 7.95 3.07
C GLN A 17 0.33 6.76 3.91
N GLU A 18 -0.42 5.82 3.33
CA GLU A 18 -0.90 4.62 4.01
C GLU A 18 0.26 3.77 4.53
N CYS A 19 1.37 3.70 3.78
CA CYS A 19 2.59 2.99 4.20
C CYS A 19 3.23 3.67 5.41
N LEU A 20 3.39 5.00 5.35
CA LEU A 20 4.02 5.77 6.43
C LEU A 20 3.15 5.77 7.70
N ILE A 21 1.83 5.92 7.54
CA ILE A 21 0.87 5.88 8.64
C ILE A 21 0.93 4.51 9.33
N LEU A 22 0.91 3.43 8.56
CA LEU A 22 0.97 2.08 9.11
C LEU A 22 2.30 1.82 9.83
N THR A 23 3.41 2.21 9.21
CA THR A 23 4.74 2.12 9.81
C THR A 23 4.80 2.81 11.19
N MET A 24 4.31 4.04 11.28
CA MET A 24 4.31 4.81 12.52
C MET A 24 3.38 4.19 13.59
N LYS A 25 2.18 3.75 13.21
CA LYS A 25 1.20 3.18 14.14
C LYS A 25 1.59 1.78 14.63
N ALA A 26 1.96 0.90 13.73
CA ALA A 26 2.20 -0.51 14.06
C ALA A 26 3.44 -0.69 14.93
N ASN A 27 4.56 -0.08 14.55
CA ASN A 27 5.84 -0.33 15.20
C ASN A 27 6.08 0.57 16.41
N GLN A 28 5.68 1.85 16.36
CA GLN A 28 6.10 2.86 17.33
C GLN A 28 4.96 3.45 18.17
N LYS A 29 3.69 3.13 17.85
CA LYS A 29 2.52 3.71 18.51
C LYS A 29 2.46 5.24 18.39
N TYR A 30 3.03 5.79 17.32
CA TYR A 30 2.97 7.22 17.02
C TYR A 30 1.64 7.59 16.39
N PHE A 31 1.26 8.87 16.49
CA PHE A 31 0.05 9.41 15.92
C PHE A 31 0.42 10.34 14.76
N PRO A 32 0.37 9.88 13.50
CA PRO A 32 0.64 10.73 12.35
C PRO A 32 -0.38 11.86 12.25
N LEU A 33 0.08 13.04 11.84
CA LEU A 33 -0.76 14.22 11.69
C LEU A 33 -1.13 14.43 10.23
N LEU A 34 -2.43 14.56 9.98
CA LEU A 34 -2.99 14.88 8.67
C LEU A 34 -3.32 16.39 8.61
N ASP A 35 -3.25 16.95 7.41
CA ASP A 35 -3.74 18.29 7.14
C ASP A 35 -5.28 18.32 7.01
N ALA A 36 -5.86 19.52 6.79
CA ALA A 36 -7.30 19.69 6.64
C ALA A 36 -7.89 18.96 5.42
N SER A 37 -7.07 18.59 4.45
CA SER A 37 -7.46 17.82 3.27
C SER A 37 -7.27 16.31 3.43
N GLY A 38 -6.88 15.85 4.63
CA GLY A 38 -6.64 14.43 4.92
C GLY A 38 -5.29 13.90 4.42
N ARG A 39 -4.36 14.76 4.02
CA ARG A 39 -3.03 14.36 3.57
C ARG A 39 -2.04 14.34 4.74
N LEU A 40 -1.16 13.35 4.72
CA LEU A 40 -0.14 13.21 5.72
C LEU A 40 0.82 14.42 5.70
N THR A 41 1.03 15.02 6.88
CA THR A 41 2.09 16.01 7.09
C THR A 41 3.39 15.31 7.50
N ASN A 42 4.50 16.02 7.53
CA ASN A 42 5.76 15.49 8.05
C ASN A 42 5.89 15.59 9.57
N LYS A 43 4.75 15.54 10.28
CA LYS A 43 4.70 15.64 11.74
C LYS A 43 3.91 14.48 12.34
N PHE A 44 4.28 14.10 13.54
CA PHE A 44 3.58 13.08 14.31
C PHE A 44 3.62 13.42 15.81
N LEU A 45 2.67 12.85 16.55
CA LEU A 45 2.62 13.02 18.00
C LEU A 45 3.16 11.78 18.71
N VAL A 46 3.82 12.03 19.81
CA VAL A 46 4.29 11.02 20.75
C VAL A 46 3.69 11.33 22.13
N VAL A 47 3.15 10.31 22.78
CA VAL A 47 2.72 10.43 24.18
C VAL A 47 3.86 9.99 25.07
N SER A 48 4.47 10.96 25.74
CA SER A 48 5.57 10.73 26.69
C SER A 48 5.04 10.54 28.11
N ASN A 49 5.59 9.56 28.81
CA ASN A 49 5.25 9.29 30.20
C ASN A 49 6.06 10.15 31.19
N ILE A 50 7.07 10.84 30.71
CA ILE A 50 7.90 11.76 31.49
C ILE A 50 7.60 13.22 31.10
N SER A 51 7.85 14.13 32.01
CA SER A 51 7.66 15.58 31.85
C SER A 51 8.98 16.30 32.17
N PRO A 52 10.00 16.24 31.28
CA PRO A 52 11.21 16.95 31.45
C PRO A 52 11.00 18.48 31.28
N ASP A 53 11.80 19.30 31.92
CA ASP A 53 11.80 20.75 31.71
C ASP A 53 12.21 21.12 30.28
N ASP A 54 13.11 20.33 29.66
CA ASP A 54 13.46 20.38 28.24
C ASP A 54 13.15 19.04 27.59
N ALA A 55 12.19 19.06 26.67
CA ALA A 55 11.75 17.87 25.93
C ALA A 55 12.57 17.57 24.66
N SER A 56 13.56 18.40 24.31
CA SER A 56 14.31 18.29 23.04
C SER A 56 14.94 16.92 22.85
N ALA A 57 15.58 16.38 23.89
CA ALA A 57 16.21 15.05 23.84
C ALA A 57 15.19 13.91 23.59
N VAL A 58 13.97 14.06 24.11
CA VAL A 58 12.89 13.07 23.88
C VAL A 58 12.38 13.16 22.44
N ILE A 59 12.20 14.37 21.92
CA ILE A 59 11.79 14.63 20.54
C ILE A 59 12.82 14.05 19.57
N GLU A 60 14.08 14.45 19.70
CA GLU A 60 15.18 13.97 18.85
C GLU A 60 15.35 12.45 18.90
N GLY A 61 15.17 11.85 20.08
CA GLY A 61 15.22 10.39 20.25
C GLY A 61 14.13 9.69 19.43
N ASN A 62 12.89 10.20 19.45
CA ASN A 62 11.79 9.63 18.69
C ASN A 62 11.94 9.87 17.17
N GLU A 63 12.40 11.04 16.76
CA GLU A 63 12.71 11.34 15.36
C GLU A 63 13.82 10.44 14.82
N ARG A 64 14.84 10.15 15.63
CA ARG A 64 15.91 9.20 15.28
C ARG A 64 15.40 7.77 15.11
N VAL A 65 14.42 7.35 15.91
CA VAL A 65 13.83 6.00 15.84
C VAL A 65 12.91 5.84 14.63
N VAL A 66 12.13 6.86 14.27
CA VAL A 66 11.20 6.77 13.14
C VAL A 66 11.92 6.80 11.79
N ARG A 67 13.01 7.55 11.66
CA ARG A 67 13.73 7.75 10.40
C ARG A 67 14.13 6.47 9.69
N PRO A 68 14.81 5.48 10.30
CA PRO A 68 15.15 4.24 9.60
C PRO A 68 13.91 3.44 9.17
N ARG A 69 12.82 3.50 9.92
CA ARG A 69 11.56 2.83 9.55
C ARG A 69 10.90 3.43 8.32
N LEU A 70 10.90 4.76 8.22
CA LEU A 70 10.42 5.44 7.02
C LEU A 70 11.37 5.23 5.83
N ALA A 71 12.67 5.15 6.08
CA ALA A 71 13.65 4.82 5.05
C ALA A 71 13.46 3.39 4.50
N ASP A 72 13.15 2.41 5.35
CA ASP A 72 12.81 1.05 4.92
C ASP A 72 11.56 1.05 4.04
N ALA A 73 10.49 1.75 4.45
CA ALA A 73 9.27 1.88 3.65
C ALA A 73 9.56 2.53 2.27
N LYS A 74 10.37 3.60 2.25
CA LYS A 74 10.80 4.23 1.00
C LYS A 74 11.60 3.26 0.12
N PHE A 75 12.50 2.51 0.71
CA PHE A 75 13.31 1.52 -0.01
C PHE A 75 12.41 0.45 -0.67
N PHE A 76 11.46 -0.14 0.06
CA PHE A 76 10.53 -1.12 -0.50
C PHE A 76 9.70 -0.52 -1.64
N PHE A 77 9.16 0.68 -1.45
CA PHE A 77 8.40 1.37 -2.49
C PHE A 77 9.22 1.60 -3.76
N ASP A 78 10.45 2.07 -3.61
CA ASP A 78 11.35 2.33 -4.74
C ASP A 78 11.79 1.03 -5.43
N GLN A 79 12.03 -0.07 -4.69
CA GLN A 79 12.35 -1.38 -5.27
C GLN A 79 11.17 -1.96 -6.03
N ASP A 80 9.98 -1.88 -5.46
CA ASP A 80 8.77 -2.44 -6.08
C ASP A 80 8.44 -1.78 -7.42
N ARG A 81 8.66 -0.48 -7.55
CA ARG A 81 8.44 0.27 -8.79
C ARG A 81 9.41 -0.06 -9.93
N LYS A 82 10.49 -0.79 -9.66
CA LYS A 82 11.43 -1.25 -10.71
C LYS A 82 10.87 -2.38 -11.58
N LYS A 83 9.77 -3.00 -11.14
CA LYS A 83 9.12 -4.11 -11.85
C LYS A 83 7.63 -3.84 -11.94
N SER A 84 7.07 -3.97 -13.14
CA SER A 84 5.62 -3.80 -13.33
C SER A 84 4.80 -4.87 -12.61
N LEU A 85 3.54 -4.55 -12.29
CA LEU A 85 2.57 -5.52 -11.75
C LEU A 85 2.42 -6.72 -12.69
N ALA A 86 2.35 -6.47 -14.00
CA ALA A 86 2.21 -7.53 -15.00
C ALA A 86 3.34 -8.54 -14.96
N SER A 87 4.59 -8.09 -14.70
CA SER A 87 5.74 -8.98 -14.60
C SER A 87 5.72 -9.91 -13.38
N ARG A 88 4.91 -9.57 -12.38
CA ARG A 88 4.76 -10.35 -11.13
C ARG A 88 3.71 -11.46 -11.27
N VAL A 89 2.74 -11.33 -12.19
CA VAL A 89 1.62 -12.26 -12.35
C VAL A 89 2.05 -13.73 -12.45
N PRO A 90 3.09 -14.12 -13.21
CA PRO A 90 3.51 -15.52 -13.25
C PRO A 90 3.90 -16.11 -11.90
N GLY A 91 4.39 -15.27 -10.97
CA GLY A 91 4.74 -15.69 -9.62
C GLY A 91 3.54 -16.12 -8.76
N LEU A 92 2.32 -15.69 -9.11
CA LEU A 92 1.10 -16.04 -8.39
C LEU A 92 0.74 -17.53 -8.52
N ALA A 93 1.29 -18.24 -9.49
CA ALA A 93 1.18 -19.69 -9.60
C ALA A 93 1.83 -20.45 -8.43
N LYS A 94 2.72 -19.78 -7.67
CA LYS A 94 3.39 -20.32 -6.48
C LYS A 94 2.71 -19.90 -5.17
N VAL A 95 1.76 -18.98 -5.22
CA VAL A 95 1.04 -18.49 -4.03
C VAL A 95 -0.20 -19.35 -3.81
N VAL A 96 -0.22 -20.11 -2.73
CA VAL A 96 -1.37 -20.97 -2.39
C VAL A 96 -2.55 -20.07 -2.00
N TYR A 97 -3.68 -20.25 -2.67
CA TYR A 97 -4.95 -19.64 -2.28
C TYR A 97 -5.70 -20.50 -1.27
N HIS A 98 -5.87 -21.79 -1.60
CA HIS A 98 -6.55 -22.75 -0.75
C HIS A 98 -6.16 -24.17 -1.15
N ASN A 99 -5.98 -25.08 -0.19
CA ASN A 99 -5.49 -26.44 -0.42
C ASN A 99 -6.30 -27.26 -1.45
N LYS A 100 -7.61 -26.97 -1.55
CA LYS A 100 -8.52 -27.65 -2.49
C LYS A 100 -8.86 -26.84 -3.73
N LEU A 101 -8.61 -25.53 -3.71
CA LEU A 101 -9.00 -24.59 -4.79
C LEU A 101 -7.80 -24.10 -5.59
N GLY A 102 -6.60 -24.50 -5.19
CA GLY A 102 -5.36 -24.22 -5.91
C GLY A 102 -4.70 -22.90 -5.54
N THR A 103 -3.98 -22.34 -6.49
CA THR A 103 -3.13 -21.15 -6.34
C THR A 103 -3.89 -19.85 -6.64
N GLN A 104 -3.28 -18.72 -6.26
CA GLN A 104 -3.78 -17.39 -6.66
C GLN A 104 -3.77 -17.23 -8.19
N GLY A 105 -2.79 -17.79 -8.88
CA GLY A 105 -2.75 -17.78 -10.35
C GLY A 105 -3.98 -18.44 -10.96
N GLU A 106 -4.33 -19.64 -10.51
CA GLU A 106 -5.54 -20.35 -10.98
C GLU A 106 -6.84 -19.61 -10.62
N ARG A 107 -6.87 -19.00 -9.42
CA ARG A 107 -8.01 -18.17 -9.01
C ARG A 107 -8.21 -16.98 -9.92
N ILE A 108 -7.14 -16.27 -10.25
CA ILE A 108 -7.18 -15.11 -11.14
C ILE A 108 -7.78 -15.47 -12.48
N GLU A 109 -7.39 -16.59 -13.08
CA GLU A 109 -7.94 -17.00 -14.40
C GLU A 109 -9.47 -17.22 -14.34
N ARG A 110 -9.98 -17.78 -13.25
CA ARG A 110 -11.43 -17.91 -13.05
C ARG A 110 -12.12 -16.55 -12.89
N VAL A 111 -11.52 -15.63 -12.11
CA VAL A 111 -12.06 -14.28 -11.90
C VAL A 111 -12.06 -13.49 -13.20
N ARG A 112 -10.99 -13.56 -13.99
CA ARG A 112 -10.88 -12.91 -15.30
C ARG A 112 -12.01 -13.35 -16.24
N ALA A 113 -12.24 -14.67 -16.35
CA ALA A 113 -13.30 -15.19 -17.21
C ALA A 113 -14.68 -14.64 -16.82
N ILE A 114 -14.99 -14.61 -15.52
CA ILE A 114 -16.25 -14.07 -15.00
C ILE A 114 -16.35 -12.56 -15.24
N ALA A 115 -15.31 -11.80 -14.91
CA ALA A 115 -15.28 -10.34 -15.05
C ALA A 115 -15.51 -9.92 -16.52
N LYS A 116 -14.89 -10.61 -17.47
CA LYS A 116 -15.08 -10.34 -18.91
C LYS A 116 -16.54 -10.55 -19.36
N VAL A 117 -17.16 -11.64 -18.93
CA VAL A 117 -18.56 -11.94 -19.30
C VAL A 117 -19.49 -10.88 -18.73
N ILE A 118 -19.34 -10.51 -17.46
CA ILE A 118 -20.16 -9.48 -16.81
C ILE A 118 -19.96 -8.13 -17.50
N ALA A 119 -18.72 -7.73 -17.73
CA ALA A 119 -18.42 -6.44 -18.33
C ALA A 119 -18.93 -6.34 -19.78
N ALA A 120 -18.84 -7.41 -20.54
CA ALA A 120 -19.39 -7.45 -21.90
C ALA A 120 -20.93 -7.31 -21.94
N GLN A 121 -21.64 -7.81 -20.91
CA GLN A 121 -23.09 -7.66 -20.78
C GLN A 121 -23.50 -6.25 -20.33
N LEU A 122 -22.67 -5.58 -19.53
CA LEU A 122 -22.99 -4.27 -18.96
C LEU A 122 -22.61 -3.08 -19.83
N GLY A 123 -21.70 -3.25 -20.77
CA GLY A 123 -21.15 -2.08 -21.44
C GLY A 123 -20.56 -2.36 -22.82
N SER A 124 -19.27 -2.29 -22.93
CA SER A 124 -18.54 -2.29 -24.18
C SER A 124 -17.30 -3.19 -24.10
N ASP A 125 -16.70 -3.46 -25.26
CA ASP A 125 -15.41 -4.16 -25.35
C ASP A 125 -14.32 -3.47 -24.53
N HIS A 126 -14.37 -2.13 -24.42
CA HIS A 126 -13.44 -1.37 -23.60
C HIS A 126 -13.58 -1.72 -22.11
N LEU A 127 -14.80 -1.74 -21.58
CA LEU A 127 -15.07 -2.15 -20.19
C LEU A 127 -14.62 -3.60 -19.94
N ALA A 128 -14.88 -4.50 -20.88
CA ALA A 128 -14.45 -5.89 -20.78
C ALA A 128 -12.92 -6.02 -20.73
N HIS A 129 -12.20 -5.20 -21.50
CA HIS A 129 -10.73 -5.15 -21.47
C HIS A 129 -10.19 -4.60 -20.14
N GLN A 130 -10.77 -3.52 -19.62
CA GLN A 130 -10.39 -2.95 -18.32
C GLN A 130 -10.65 -3.94 -17.18
N ALA A 131 -11.80 -4.61 -17.17
CA ALA A 131 -12.16 -5.61 -16.18
C ALA A 131 -11.23 -6.83 -16.20
N ASP A 132 -10.86 -7.31 -17.40
CA ASP A 132 -9.87 -8.38 -17.55
C ASP A 132 -8.50 -7.96 -17.01
N THR A 133 -8.05 -6.75 -17.34
CA THR A 133 -6.77 -6.22 -16.88
C THR A 133 -6.75 -6.07 -15.37
N ALA A 134 -7.79 -5.47 -14.78
CA ALA A 134 -7.91 -5.31 -13.34
C ALA A 134 -7.93 -6.67 -12.63
N ALA A 135 -8.74 -7.61 -13.09
CA ALA A 135 -8.82 -8.96 -12.53
C ALA A 135 -7.48 -9.72 -12.61
N ARG A 136 -6.75 -9.56 -13.72
CA ARG A 136 -5.43 -10.17 -13.89
C ARG A 136 -4.40 -9.64 -12.89
N LEU A 137 -4.45 -8.36 -12.57
CA LEU A 137 -3.43 -7.68 -11.79
C LEU A 137 -3.80 -7.52 -10.30
N ALA A 138 -5.06 -7.72 -9.93
CA ALA A 138 -5.61 -7.44 -8.60
C ALA A 138 -4.86 -8.09 -7.44
N LYS A 139 -4.15 -9.19 -7.67
CA LYS A 139 -3.37 -9.91 -6.65
C LYS A 139 -1.86 -9.86 -6.86
N ALA A 140 -1.39 -9.12 -7.87
CA ALA A 140 0.03 -9.06 -8.19
C ALA A 140 0.86 -8.34 -7.12
N ASP A 141 0.25 -7.45 -6.34
CA ASP A 141 0.87 -6.75 -5.22
C ASP A 141 1.24 -7.67 -4.05
N LEU A 142 0.64 -8.86 -3.94
CA LEU A 142 1.07 -9.87 -2.98
C LEU A 142 2.53 -10.31 -3.12
N LEU A 143 3.13 -10.03 -4.28
CA LEU A 143 4.52 -10.35 -4.60
C LEU A 143 5.44 -9.13 -4.54
N THR A 144 4.98 -8.05 -3.92
CA THR A 144 5.78 -6.85 -3.67
C THR A 144 6.42 -6.91 -2.29
N ASP A 145 7.54 -6.22 -2.14
CA ASP A 145 8.25 -6.13 -0.86
C ASP A 145 7.39 -5.36 0.16
N MET A 146 6.71 -4.30 -0.27
CA MET A 146 5.85 -3.50 0.58
C MET A 146 4.69 -4.32 1.18
N VAL A 147 3.98 -5.12 0.37
CA VAL A 147 2.88 -5.96 0.86
C VAL A 147 3.41 -7.16 1.65
N GLY A 148 4.61 -7.64 1.34
CA GLY A 148 5.29 -8.65 2.15
C GLY A 148 5.56 -8.19 3.57
N GLU A 149 5.94 -6.91 3.75
CA GLU A 149 6.18 -6.30 5.06
C GLU A 149 4.86 -5.85 5.74
N PHE A 150 3.93 -5.28 4.95
CA PHE A 150 2.66 -4.76 5.42
C PHE A 150 1.48 -5.39 4.67
N PRO A 151 1.03 -6.59 5.09
CA PRO A 151 -0.07 -7.31 4.42
C PRO A 151 -1.39 -6.54 4.37
N GLU A 152 -1.61 -5.58 5.29
CA GLU A 152 -2.78 -4.73 5.34
C GLU A 152 -2.88 -3.78 4.14
N LEU A 153 -1.78 -3.57 3.42
CA LEU A 153 -1.73 -2.70 2.24
C LEU A 153 -2.09 -3.40 0.93
N GLN A 154 -2.53 -4.67 0.99
CA GLN A 154 -3.04 -5.39 -0.18
C GLN A 154 -4.16 -4.61 -0.87
N GLY A 155 -4.13 -4.55 -2.18
CA GLY A 155 -5.04 -3.76 -3.00
C GLY A 155 -4.66 -2.28 -3.05
N ILE A 156 -4.41 -1.63 -1.92
CA ILE A 156 -3.95 -0.23 -1.87
C ILE A 156 -2.66 -0.07 -2.67
N MET A 157 -1.65 -0.88 -2.38
CA MET A 157 -0.38 -0.84 -3.12
C MET A 157 -0.54 -1.27 -4.57
N GLY A 158 -1.41 -2.23 -4.85
CA GLY A 158 -1.79 -2.60 -6.21
C GLY A 158 -2.32 -1.41 -7.01
N GLY A 159 -3.16 -0.57 -6.40
CA GLY A 159 -3.66 0.68 -7.01
C GLY A 159 -2.54 1.69 -7.31
N TYR A 160 -1.64 1.93 -6.36
CA TYR A 160 -0.49 2.82 -6.56
C TYR A 160 0.45 2.33 -7.67
N TYR A 161 0.77 1.03 -7.70
CA TYR A 161 1.64 0.46 -8.73
C TYR A 161 0.96 0.41 -10.09
N ALA A 162 -0.38 0.21 -10.16
CA ALA A 162 -1.13 0.29 -11.40
C ALA A 162 -1.08 1.69 -12.01
N ARG A 163 -1.21 2.75 -11.20
CA ARG A 163 -1.03 4.14 -11.65
C ARG A 163 0.40 4.40 -12.11
N HIS A 164 1.39 3.90 -11.38
CA HIS A 164 2.80 3.99 -11.78
C HIS A 164 3.06 3.30 -13.13
N ASP A 165 2.46 2.15 -13.36
CA ASP A 165 2.53 1.39 -14.61
C ASP A 165 1.67 1.99 -15.74
N GLN A 166 1.01 3.14 -15.51
CA GLN A 166 0.18 3.87 -16.47
C GLN A 166 -1.01 3.05 -17.02
N LEU A 167 -1.63 2.23 -16.17
CA LEU A 167 -2.76 1.38 -16.54
C LEU A 167 -4.12 2.12 -16.54
N GLY A 168 -4.13 3.39 -16.15
CA GLY A 168 -5.35 4.21 -16.03
C GLY A 168 -6.00 4.10 -14.65
N ASP A 169 -6.75 5.16 -14.28
CA ASP A 169 -7.36 5.27 -12.96
C ASP A 169 -8.48 4.25 -12.72
N ASP A 170 -9.26 3.90 -13.74
CA ASP A 170 -10.32 2.90 -13.63
C ASP A 170 -9.78 1.53 -13.22
N VAL A 171 -8.70 1.09 -13.88
CA VAL A 171 -8.02 -0.18 -13.56
C VAL A 171 -7.38 -0.11 -12.17
N ALA A 172 -6.72 1.01 -11.85
CA ALA A 172 -6.08 1.19 -10.55
C ALA A 172 -7.10 1.17 -9.41
N SER A 173 -8.23 1.88 -9.56
CA SER A 173 -9.32 1.88 -8.57
C SER A 173 -9.96 0.50 -8.42
N ALA A 174 -10.19 -0.21 -9.52
CA ALA A 174 -10.72 -1.59 -9.47
C ALA A 174 -9.76 -2.54 -8.73
N ILE A 175 -8.44 -2.38 -8.92
CA ILE A 175 -7.43 -3.14 -8.17
C ILE A 175 -7.45 -2.79 -6.69
N GLU A 176 -7.59 -1.50 -6.34
CA GLU A 176 -7.64 -1.06 -4.96
C GLU A 176 -8.93 -1.55 -4.26
N ASP A 177 -10.07 -1.39 -4.93
CA ASP A 177 -11.39 -1.58 -4.33
C ASP A 177 -11.88 -3.04 -4.31
N HIS A 178 -11.19 -3.98 -4.97
CA HIS A 178 -11.66 -5.37 -5.01
C HIS A 178 -11.69 -6.09 -3.66
N TYR A 179 -11.14 -5.48 -2.60
CA TYR A 179 -11.29 -5.93 -1.22
C TYR A 179 -12.45 -5.27 -0.47
N ARG A 180 -13.06 -4.24 -1.06
CA ARG A 180 -14.20 -3.55 -0.48
C ARG A 180 -15.51 -4.22 -0.88
N PRO A 181 -16.50 -4.23 0.02
CA PRO A 181 -17.83 -4.76 -0.30
C PRO A 181 -18.59 -3.86 -1.27
#